data_0a4b3fa7f2f856762f3edf771d789e49
#
_entry.id   0a4b3fa7f2f856762f3edf771d789e49
#
_cell.length_a   1.000
_cell.length_b   1.000
_cell.length_c   1.000
_cell.angle_alpha   90.00
_cell.angle_beta   90.00
_cell.angle_gamma   90.00
#
_symmetry.space_group_name_H-M   'P 1'
#
loop_
_entity.id
_entity.type
_entity.pdbx_description
1 polymer ?
#
loop_
_entity_poly.entity_id
_entity_poly.type
_entity_poly.pdbx_seq_one_letter_code
_entity_poly.pdbx_strand_id
1 'polypeptide(L)'
;MSHEYRDRIYIRKDIILKLTEHGEMNQTSLLSFCGLNLMKHKDILDSLEKKGFIKKTEQPWGSKKMIKYAVTEKGREFCRLVLEPYEDMFPRKERKHEEQS
;
A
#
# COMPACT_ATOMS: atom_id res chain seq x y z
N MET A 1 -3.51 -17.83 11.46
CA MET A 1 -3.69 -17.47 11.05
C MET A 1 -4.39 -16.73 10.13
N SER A 2 -5.50 -16.66 10.11
CA SER A 2 -6.15 -15.98 9.15
C SER A 2 -6.05 -14.55 9.25
N HIS A 3 -5.46 -14.03 10.25
CA HIS A 3 -5.41 -12.63 10.23
C HIS A 3 -4.46 -12.13 9.19
N GLU A 4 -3.63 -12.98 8.62
CA GLU A 4 -2.81 -12.48 7.60
C GLU A 4 -3.62 -12.15 6.40
N TYR A 5 -4.71 -12.82 6.15
CA TYR A 5 -5.54 -12.52 5.07
C TYR A 5 -6.22 -11.22 5.26
N ARG A 6 -6.78 -10.91 6.42
CA ARG A 6 -7.42 -9.69 6.64
C ARG A 6 -6.46 -8.57 6.53
N ASP A 7 -5.23 -8.77 6.99
CA ASP A 7 -4.26 -7.72 6.94
C ASP A 7 -3.92 -7.32 5.52
N ARG A 8 -4.06 -8.21 4.57
CA ARG A 8 -3.70 -7.87 3.21
C ARG A 8 -4.60 -6.78 2.64
N ILE A 9 -5.84 -6.69 3.06
CA ILE A 9 -6.70 -5.62 2.62
C ILE A 9 -6.25 -4.31 3.22
N TYR A 10 -5.89 -4.30 4.48
CA TYR A 10 -5.43 -3.07 5.12
C TYR A 10 -4.06 -2.66 4.58
N ILE A 11 -3.23 -3.63 4.20
CA ILE A 11 -1.97 -3.32 3.59
C ILE A 11 -2.20 -2.57 2.28
N ARG A 12 -3.16 -3.00 1.48
CA ARG A 12 -3.48 -2.32 0.25
C ARG A 12 -3.93 -0.90 0.51
N LYS A 13 -4.73 -0.70 1.54
CA LYS A 13 -5.18 0.63 1.89
C LYS A 13 -4.00 1.49 2.33
N ASP A 14 -3.11 0.95 3.14
CA ASP A 14 -1.97 1.70 3.62
C ASP A 14 -1.08 2.14 2.47
N ILE A 15 -0.85 1.26 1.49
CA ILE A 15 -0.03 1.61 0.35
C ILE A 15 -0.66 2.77 -0.42
N ILE A 16 -1.95 2.68 -0.70
CA ILE A 16 -2.60 3.72 -1.47
C ILE A 16 -2.64 5.03 -0.70
N LEU A 17 -2.88 4.98 0.60
CA LEU A 17 -2.91 6.19 1.39
C LEU A 17 -1.53 6.86 1.45
N LYS A 18 -0.47 6.07 1.61
CA LYS A 18 0.85 6.66 1.66
C LYS A 18 1.23 7.28 0.33
N LEU A 19 0.88 6.65 -0.77
CA LEU A 19 1.16 7.23 -2.05
C LEU A 19 0.33 8.48 -2.29
N THR A 20 -0.89 8.51 -1.79
CA THR A 20 -1.71 9.68 -1.91
C THR A 20 -1.12 10.84 -1.10
N GLU A 21 -0.62 10.54 0.07
CA GLU A 21 -0.05 11.57 0.91
C GLU A 21 1.27 12.12 0.39
N HIS A 22 2.12 11.25 -0.11
CA HIS A 22 3.46 11.66 -0.49
C HIS A 22 3.66 11.86 -1.98
N GLY A 23 2.71 11.45 -2.79
CA GLY A 23 2.86 11.50 -4.23
C GLY A 23 3.65 10.30 -4.67
N GLU A 24 4.74 10.51 -5.40
CA GLU A 24 5.52 9.42 -5.89
C GLU A 24 6.54 9.00 -4.85
N MET A 25 6.70 7.70 -4.62
CA MET A 25 7.67 7.22 -3.65
C MET A 25 8.46 6.09 -4.25
N ASN A 26 9.74 5.97 -3.89
CA ASN A 26 10.48 4.81 -4.33
C ASN A 26 10.07 3.60 -3.53
N GLN A 27 10.38 2.42 -4.06
CA GLN A 27 9.92 1.18 -3.47
C GLN A 27 10.39 1.00 -2.05
N THR A 28 11.65 1.29 -1.79
CA THR A 28 12.19 1.09 -0.46
C THR A 28 11.50 1.98 0.57
N SER A 29 11.27 3.24 0.22
CA SER A 29 10.61 4.14 1.15
C SER A 29 9.16 3.74 1.39
N LEU A 30 8.47 3.36 0.32
CA LEU A 30 7.08 2.96 0.47
C LEU A 30 6.95 1.76 1.39
N LEU A 31 7.80 0.75 1.17
CA LEU A 31 7.73 -0.43 2.02
C LEU A 31 8.07 -0.08 3.46
N SER A 32 9.05 0.77 3.65
CA SER A 32 9.45 1.14 4.99
C SER A 32 8.34 1.90 5.71
N PHE A 33 7.72 2.87 5.03
CA PHE A 33 6.66 3.63 5.66
C PHE A 33 5.46 2.77 6.01
N CYS A 34 5.19 1.73 5.23
CA CYS A 34 4.05 0.87 5.51
C CYS A 34 4.43 -0.32 6.38
N GLY A 35 5.70 -0.43 6.77
CA GLY A 35 6.12 -1.56 7.60
C GLY A 35 6.07 -2.87 6.85
N LEU A 36 6.42 -2.87 5.57
CA LEU A 36 6.29 -4.05 4.76
C LEU A 36 7.62 -4.61 4.33
N ASN A 37 7.59 -5.83 3.88
CA ASN A 37 8.78 -6.55 3.45
C ASN A 37 8.60 -6.92 1.99
N LEU A 38 9.58 -6.63 1.15
CA LEU A 38 9.41 -6.87 -0.27
C LEU A 38 9.18 -8.34 -0.58
N MET A 39 9.89 -9.21 0.07
CA MET A 39 9.73 -10.61 -0.23
C MET A 39 8.35 -11.11 0.07
N LYS A 40 7.74 -10.64 1.14
CA LYS A 40 6.43 -11.07 1.50
C LYS A 40 5.33 -10.35 0.78
N HIS A 41 5.54 -9.09 0.42
CA HIS A 41 4.44 -8.26 -0.03
C HIS A 41 4.57 -7.79 -1.49
N LYS A 42 5.55 -8.30 -2.22
CA LYS A 42 5.70 -7.90 -3.59
C LYS A 42 4.46 -8.23 -4.40
N ASP A 43 3.82 -9.34 -4.11
CA ASP A 43 2.64 -9.73 -4.86
C ASP A 43 1.50 -8.73 -4.68
N ILE A 44 1.44 -8.06 -3.54
CA ILE A 44 0.40 -7.06 -3.33
C ILE A 44 0.69 -5.85 -4.21
N LEU A 45 1.97 -5.42 -4.27
CA LEU A 45 2.32 -4.30 -5.11
C LEU A 45 2.07 -4.64 -6.58
N ASP A 46 2.44 -5.84 -7.00
CA ASP A 46 2.24 -6.26 -8.37
C ASP A 46 0.75 -6.32 -8.73
N SER A 47 -0.06 -6.78 -7.80
CA SER A 47 -1.49 -6.86 -8.02
C SER A 47 -2.10 -5.48 -8.16
N LEU A 48 -1.70 -4.55 -7.31
CA LEU A 48 -2.24 -3.19 -7.39
C LEU A 48 -1.84 -2.53 -8.70
N GLU A 49 -0.61 -2.79 -9.15
CA GLU A 49 -0.17 -2.22 -10.39
C GLU A 49 -0.91 -2.84 -11.57
N LYS A 50 -1.06 -4.15 -11.56
CA LYS A 50 -1.73 -4.83 -12.63
C LYS A 50 -3.18 -4.39 -12.76
N LYS A 51 -3.83 -4.09 -11.66
CA LYS A 51 -5.20 -3.66 -11.71
C LYS A 51 -5.33 -2.16 -11.99
N GLY A 52 -4.23 -1.47 -12.13
CA GLY A 52 -4.29 -0.05 -12.47
C GLY A 52 -4.49 0.89 -11.31
N PHE A 53 -4.35 0.41 -10.09
CA PHE A 53 -4.54 1.27 -8.92
C PHE A 53 -3.27 2.05 -8.58
N ILE A 54 -2.09 1.52 -8.95
CA ILE A 54 -0.85 2.24 -8.79
C ILE A 54 -0.07 2.10 -10.07
N LYS A 55 0.89 3.01 -10.27
CA LYS A 55 1.70 3.03 -11.45
C LYS A 55 3.14 2.85 -11.04
N LYS A 56 3.87 1.99 -11.74
CA LYS A 56 5.26 1.73 -11.44
C LYS A 56 6.13 2.34 -12.53
N THR A 57 7.19 3.03 -12.14
CA THR A 57 8.16 3.53 -13.11
C THR A 57 9.53 3.07 -12.67
N GLU A 58 10.43 2.92 -13.63
CA GLU A 58 11.79 2.53 -13.34
C GLU A 58 12.72 3.57 -13.92
N GLN A 59 13.71 3.95 -13.16
CA GLN A 59 14.66 4.94 -13.62
C GLN A 59 16.07 4.41 -13.40
N PRO A 60 17.01 4.74 -14.28
CA PRO A 60 18.39 4.34 -14.04
C PRO A 60 18.93 5.05 -12.82
N TRP A 61 19.73 4.37 -12.05
CA TRP A 61 20.32 4.97 -10.88
C TRP A 61 21.71 4.40 -10.77
N GLY A 62 22.67 5.03 -11.42
CA GLY A 62 24.01 4.49 -11.50
C GLY A 62 23.97 3.19 -12.27
N SER A 63 24.46 2.13 -11.70
CA SER A 63 24.43 0.85 -12.36
C SER A 63 23.18 0.08 -11.97
N LYS A 64 22.28 0.68 -11.20
CA LYS A 64 21.08 -0.01 -10.79
C LYS A 64 19.87 0.71 -11.27
N LYS A 65 18.70 0.21 -10.93
CA LYS A 65 17.47 0.86 -11.29
C LYS A 65 16.74 1.26 -10.04
N MET A 66 16.07 2.37 -10.07
CA MET A 66 15.24 2.79 -8.96
C MET A 66 13.80 2.59 -9.36
N ILE A 67 13.04 1.88 -8.56
CA ILE A 67 11.64 1.63 -8.82
C ILE A 67 10.82 2.58 -7.99
N LYS A 68 9.89 3.28 -8.62
CA LYS A 68 9.02 4.20 -7.93
C LYS A 68 7.58 3.88 -8.22
N TYR A 69 6.71 4.25 -7.31
CA TYR A 69 5.28 4.03 -7.46
C TYR A 69 4.52 5.33 -7.22
N ALA A 70 3.40 5.47 -7.88
CA ALA A 70 2.48 6.58 -7.65
C ALA A 70 1.08 6.03 -7.71
N VAL A 71 0.14 6.65 -6.99
CA VAL A 71 -1.22 6.19 -7.03
C VAL A 71 -1.89 6.80 -8.26
N THR A 72 -2.80 6.07 -8.87
CA THR A 72 -3.56 6.57 -10.00
C THR A 72 -4.88 7.10 -9.50
N GLU A 73 -5.62 7.77 -10.38
CA GLU A 73 -6.93 8.23 -10.01
C GLU A 73 -7.80 7.05 -9.67
N LYS A 74 -7.69 5.96 -10.43
CA LYS A 74 -8.46 4.77 -10.16
C LYS A 74 -8.13 4.24 -8.78
N GLY A 75 -6.86 4.31 -8.37
CA GLY A 75 -6.48 3.84 -7.05
C GLY A 75 -7.07 4.70 -5.96
N ARG A 76 -7.10 6.01 -6.16
CA ARG A 76 -7.68 6.87 -5.15
C ARG A 76 -9.17 6.62 -5.02
N GLU A 77 -9.86 6.40 -6.14
CA GLU A 77 -11.26 6.09 -6.07
C GLU A 77 -11.52 4.76 -5.41
N PHE A 78 -10.69 3.76 -5.71
CA PHE A 78 -10.86 2.46 -5.10
C PHE A 78 -10.70 2.58 -3.58
N CYS A 79 -9.75 3.38 -3.12
CA CYS A 79 -9.56 3.54 -1.70
C CYS A 79 -10.77 4.21 -1.07
N ARG A 80 -11.28 5.27 -1.69
CA ARG A 80 -12.39 5.99 -1.13
C ARG A 80 -13.70 5.20 -1.17
N LEU A 81 -13.92 4.47 -2.25
CA LEU A 81 -15.21 3.81 -2.42
C LEU A 81 -15.24 2.39 -1.85
N VAL A 82 -14.10 1.78 -1.67
CA VAL A 82 -14.05 0.39 -1.23
C VAL A 82 -13.26 0.23 0.07
N LEU A 83 -12.02 0.68 0.08
CA LEU A 83 -11.16 0.37 1.22
C LEU A 83 -11.55 1.15 2.47
N GLU A 84 -11.88 2.41 2.33
CA GLU A 84 -12.26 3.18 3.50
C GLU A 84 -13.58 2.67 4.09
N PRO A 85 -14.63 2.45 3.30
CA PRO A 85 -15.84 1.88 3.86
C PRO A 85 -15.62 0.48 4.42
N TYR A 86 -14.70 -0.28 3.81
CA TYR A 86 -14.43 -1.61 4.32
C TYR A 86 -13.86 -1.51 5.74
N GLU A 87 -12.91 -0.63 5.95
CA GLU A 87 -12.34 -0.52 7.27
C GLU A 87 -13.31 0.09 8.27
N ASP A 88 -14.24 0.93 7.81
CA ASP A 88 -15.25 1.43 8.71
C ASP A 88 -16.11 0.29 9.23
N MET A 89 -16.44 -0.65 8.36
CA MET A 89 -17.26 -1.77 8.73
C MET A 89 -16.46 -2.83 9.48
N PHE A 90 -15.22 -3.05 9.11
CA PHE A 90 -14.39 -4.06 9.73
C PHE A 90 -13.08 -3.45 10.21
N PRO A 91 -13.11 -2.72 11.31
CA PRO A 91 -11.90 -2.02 11.76
C PRO A 91 -10.79 -2.97 12.16
N ARG A 92 -9.56 -2.50 12.02
CA ARG A 92 -8.43 -3.30 12.44
C ARG A 92 -8.45 -3.47 13.90
N LYS A 93 -8.03 -4.64 14.37
CA LYS A 93 -8.05 -4.85 15.73
C LYS A 93 -6.83 -4.62 16.47
N GLU A 94 -5.71 -4.79 15.96
CA GLU A 94 -4.56 -4.71 16.74
C GLU A 94 -4.21 -3.42 17.23
N ARG A 95 -4.85 -2.42 16.83
CA ARG A 95 -4.47 -1.17 17.29
C ARG A 95 -5.04 -0.81 18.55
N LYS A 96 -5.84 -1.59 19.15
CA LYS A 96 -6.43 -1.17 20.28
C LYS A 96 -5.54 -0.80 21.31
N HIS A 97 -4.45 -1.42 21.47
CA HIS A 97 -3.72 -1.00 22.59
C HIS A 97 -3.08 0.28 22.37
N GLU A 98 -2.99 0.74 21.20
CA GLU A 98 -2.42 1.98 21.07
C GLU A 98 -3.31 2.96 21.45
N GLU A 99 -4.51 2.81 21.29
CA GLU A 99 -5.33 3.82 21.61
C GLU A 99 -5.45 3.98 22.95
N GLN A 100 -5.26 3.10 23.75
CA GLN A 100 -5.41 3.42 25.02
C GLN A 100 -4.32 4.06 25.49
N SER A 101 -3.34 4.15 24.87
CA SER A 101 -2.28 4.85 25.44
C SER A 101 -2.39 6.28 25.39
#